data_c34f1b5e3e7837919022fb58437da346
#
_entry.id   c34f1b5e3e7837919022fb58437da346
#
_cell.length_a   1.000
_cell.length_b   1.000
_cell.length_c   1.000
_cell.angle_alpha   90.00
_cell.angle_beta   90.00
_cell.angle_gamma   90.00
#
_symmetry.space_group_name_H-M   'P 1'
#
loop_
_entity.id
_entity.type
_entity.pdbx_description
1 polymer ?
#
loop_
_entity_poly.entity_id
_entity_poly.type
_entity_poly.pdbx_seq_one_letter_code
_entity_poly.pdbx_strand_id
1 'polypeptide(L)'
;MQLTGRASRLRAWAALPLRAIVGYGFVAHGYAKVVNGPDRFTATLRALGVPWAHAMAWLTIACELIGGLAVLVGAWIPLVSLPLSAILLVAAITVHLPYGFSSIKLRQVTAAGPQFGPPGYETDLLYLAALATIVLGGSGPWSFDQWWARDAGIFRSGVGISDL
;
A
#
# COMPACT_ATOMS: atom_id res chain seq x y z
N MET A 1 11.97 18.41 29.34
CA MET A 1 10.64 17.78 29.21
C MET A 1 9.83 18.22 27.96
N GLN A 2 10.11 19.34 27.31
CA GLN A 2 9.41 19.80 26.08
C GLN A 2 9.81 19.09 24.78
N LEU A 3 10.98 18.47 24.70
CA LEU A 3 11.48 17.77 23.50
C LEU A 3 10.70 16.49 23.17
N THR A 4 10.15 15.80 24.18
CA THR A 4 9.39 14.56 24.02
C THR A 4 8.05 14.79 23.31
N GLY A 5 7.35 15.90 23.60
CA GLY A 5 6.06 16.22 23.00
C GLY A 5 6.16 16.70 21.55
N ARG A 6 7.29 17.31 21.13
CA ARG A 6 7.54 17.70 19.74
C ARG A 6 7.94 16.51 18.89
N ALA A 7 8.77 15.61 19.42
CA ALA A 7 9.17 14.39 18.73
C ALA A 7 7.99 13.43 18.52
N SER A 8 7.08 13.30 19.49
CA SER A 8 5.89 12.47 19.35
C SER A 8 4.92 13.00 18.29
N ARG A 9 4.75 14.32 18.21
CA ARG A 9 3.96 14.95 17.15
C ARG A 9 4.57 14.72 15.76
N LEU A 10 5.87 14.91 15.58
CA LEU A 10 6.54 14.68 14.30
C LEU A 10 6.43 13.23 13.86
N ARG A 11 6.55 12.26 14.78
CA ARG A 11 6.36 10.83 14.48
C ARG A 11 4.96 10.53 13.97
N ALA A 12 3.93 11.16 14.53
CA ALA A 12 2.56 10.99 14.05
C ALA A 12 2.39 11.45 12.59
N TRP A 13 3.12 12.48 12.15
CA TRP A 13 3.07 12.99 10.78
C TRP A 13 3.80 12.10 9.76
N ALA A 14 4.69 11.22 10.20
CA ALA A 14 5.46 10.34 9.31
C ALA A 14 4.57 9.38 8.49
N ALA A 15 3.39 9.02 9.01
CA ALA A 15 2.44 8.17 8.29
C ALA A 15 1.83 8.87 7.06
N LEU A 16 1.71 10.20 7.04
CA LEU A 16 1.02 10.93 5.98
C LEU A 16 1.68 10.77 4.60
N PRO A 17 2.98 11.05 4.42
CA PRO A 17 3.65 10.85 3.12
C PRO A 17 3.67 9.37 2.70
N LEU A 18 3.79 8.43 3.64
CA LEU A 18 3.71 7.00 3.32
C LEU A 18 2.32 6.62 2.81
N ARG A 19 1.26 7.07 3.49
CA ARG A 19 -0.12 6.86 3.03
C ARG A 19 -0.36 7.45 1.65
N ALA A 20 0.13 8.67 1.42
CA ALA A 20 -0.04 9.35 0.14
C ALA A 20 0.61 8.56 -1.00
N ILE A 21 1.87 8.17 -0.87
CA ILE A 21 2.58 7.47 -1.95
C ILE A 21 2.10 6.02 -2.14
N VAL A 22 1.89 5.28 -1.05
CA VAL A 22 1.45 3.88 -1.12
C VAL A 22 0.02 3.79 -1.62
N GLY A 23 -0.90 4.58 -1.04
CA GLY A 23 -2.30 4.58 -1.44
C GLY A 23 -2.48 5.02 -2.89
N TYR A 24 -1.81 6.11 -3.30
CA TYR A 24 -1.81 6.55 -4.70
C TYR A 24 -1.26 5.46 -5.63
N GLY A 25 -0.16 4.81 -5.28
CA GLY A 25 0.44 3.76 -6.08
C GLY A 25 -0.52 2.58 -6.32
N PHE A 26 -1.20 2.10 -5.28
CA PHE A 26 -2.21 1.05 -5.45
C PHE A 26 -3.37 1.50 -6.33
N VAL A 27 -3.90 2.71 -6.13
CA VAL A 27 -4.96 3.26 -7.00
C VAL A 27 -4.48 3.33 -8.45
N ALA A 28 -3.25 3.81 -8.70
CA ALA A 28 -2.68 3.90 -10.04
C ALA A 28 -2.52 2.52 -10.69
N HIS A 29 -2.07 1.50 -9.93
CA HIS A 29 -1.94 0.13 -10.42
C HIS A 29 -3.30 -0.51 -10.72
N GLY A 30 -4.30 -0.34 -9.84
CA GLY A 30 -5.65 -0.82 -10.07
C GLY A 30 -6.29 -0.13 -11.28
N TYR A 31 -6.16 1.19 -11.37
CA TYR A 31 -6.66 1.98 -12.51
C TYR A 31 -6.01 1.57 -13.83
N ALA A 32 -4.70 1.36 -13.85
CA ALA A 32 -4.00 0.89 -15.05
C ALA A 32 -4.53 -0.45 -15.56
N LYS A 33 -4.88 -1.37 -14.65
CA LYS A 33 -5.48 -2.67 -15.02
C LYS A 33 -6.89 -2.50 -15.63
N VAL A 34 -7.67 -1.53 -15.15
CA VAL A 34 -8.98 -1.21 -15.72
C VAL A 34 -8.82 -0.63 -17.14
N VAL A 35 -7.97 0.39 -17.30
CA VAL A 35 -7.79 1.10 -18.57
C VAL A 35 -7.14 0.23 -19.64
N ASN A 36 -6.14 -0.58 -19.27
CA ASN A 36 -5.46 -1.50 -20.18
C ASN A 36 -6.29 -2.75 -20.54
N GLY A 37 -7.42 -2.91 -19.89
CA GLY A 37 -8.37 -4.02 -20.08
C GLY A 37 -8.18 -5.14 -19.04
N PRO A 38 -9.19 -5.42 -18.21
CA PRO A 38 -9.17 -6.50 -17.21
C PRO A 38 -8.90 -7.88 -17.83
N ASP A 39 -9.29 -8.10 -19.09
CA ASP A 39 -9.05 -9.34 -19.81
C ASP A 39 -7.55 -9.59 -20.07
N ARG A 40 -6.77 -8.53 -20.31
CA ARG A 40 -5.30 -8.61 -20.43
C ARG A 40 -4.68 -9.08 -19.12
N PHE A 41 -5.13 -8.50 -18.01
CA PHE A 41 -4.66 -8.92 -16.69
C PHE A 41 -5.11 -10.35 -16.35
N THR A 42 -6.33 -10.72 -16.70
CA THR A 42 -6.84 -12.10 -16.61
C THR A 42 -5.95 -13.07 -17.40
N ALA A 43 -5.55 -12.73 -18.62
CA ALA A 43 -4.66 -13.57 -19.44
C ALA A 43 -3.28 -13.74 -18.75
N THR A 44 -2.75 -12.67 -18.14
CA THR A 44 -1.50 -12.74 -17.36
C THR A 44 -1.63 -13.69 -16.18
N LEU A 45 -2.69 -13.57 -15.38
CA LEU A 45 -2.93 -14.48 -14.24
C LEU A 45 -3.10 -15.94 -14.68
N ARG A 46 -3.76 -16.16 -15.81
CA ARG A 46 -3.91 -17.52 -16.39
C ARG A 46 -2.57 -18.09 -16.82
N ALA A 47 -1.72 -17.30 -17.44
CA ALA A 47 -0.36 -17.71 -17.82
C ALA A 47 0.53 -18.05 -16.62
N LEU A 48 0.29 -17.40 -15.47
CA LEU A 48 0.95 -17.67 -14.19
C LEU A 48 0.33 -18.88 -13.43
N GLY A 49 -0.68 -19.54 -14.00
CA GLY A 49 -1.33 -20.70 -13.37
C GLY A 49 -2.28 -20.35 -12.23
N VAL A 50 -2.69 -19.08 -12.10
CA VAL A 50 -3.62 -18.67 -11.04
C VAL A 50 -5.01 -19.28 -11.29
N PRO A 51 -5.58 -20.04 -10.33
CA PRO A 51 -6.92 -20.57 -10.48
C PRO A 51 -7.95 -19.43 -10.51
N TRP A 52 -9.07 -19.65 -11.23
CA TRP A 52 -10.13 -18.65 -11.38
C TRP A 52 -9.63 -17.27 -11.81
N ALA A 53 -8.69 -17.24 -12.75
CA ALA A 53 -7.94 -16.05 -13.14
C ALA A 53 -8.81 -14.80 -13.38
N HIS A 54 -10.00 -14.97 -13.98
CA HIS A 54 -10.93 -13.85 -14.22
C HIS A 54 -11.45 -13.26 -12.90
N ALA A 55 -11.91 -14.10 -11.97
CA ALA A 55 -12.37 -13.64 -10.65
C ALA A 55 -11.22 -13.00 -9.85
N MET A 56 -10.04 -13.61 -9.88
CA MET A 56 -8.84 -13.09 -9.21
C MET A 56 -8.38 -11.76 -9.80
N ALA A 57 -8.53 -11.55 -11.11
CA ALA A 57 -8.22 -10.26 -11.75
C ALA A 57 -9.12 -9.14 -11.21
N TRP A 58 -10.42 -9.34 -11.18
CA TRP A 58 -11.36 -8.36 -10.65
C TRP A 58 -11.20 -8.14 -9.14
N LEU A 59 -10.95 -9.21 -8.38
CA LEU A 59 -10.66 -9.10 -6.95
C LEU A 59 -9.40 -8.25 -6.69
N THR A 60 -8.33 -8.51 -7.44
CA THR A 60 -7.09 -7.72 -7.34
C THR A 60 -7.33 -6.25 -7.67
N ILE A 61 -8.03 -5.96 -8.78
CA ILE A 61 -8.38 -4.59 -9.19
C ILE A 61 -9.19 -3.89 -8.08
N ALA A 62 -10.21 -4.56 -7.56
CA ALA A 62 -11.05 -4.01 -6.48
C ALA A 62 -10.23 -3.76 -5.21
N CYS A 63 -9.39 -4.70 -4.79
CA CYS A 63 -8.52 -4.54 -3.63
C CYS A 63 -7.54 -3.38 -3.81
N GLU A 64 -6.92 -3.23 -4.97
CA GLU A 64 -5.99 -2.13 -5.25
C GLU A 64 -6.69 -0.77 -5.26
N LEU A 65 -7.85 -0.65 -5.89
CA LEU A 65 -8.60 0.60 -5.95
C LEU A 65 -9.17 0.98 -4.58
N ILE A 66 -9.93 0.09 -3.97
CA ILE A 66 -10.62 0.35 -2.70
C ILE A 66 -9.61 0.41 -1.56
N GLY A 67 -8.69 -0.56 -1.49
CA GLY A 67 -7.64 -0.59 -0.47
C GLY A 67 -6.67 0.58 -0.60
N GLY A 68 -6.28 0.96 -1.81
CA GLY A 68 -5.45 2.14 -2.07
C GLY A 68 -6.14 3.43 -1.62
N LEU A 69 -7.42 3.62 -1.92
CA LEU A 69 -8.21 4.75 -1.42
C LEU A 69 -8.32 4.73 0.10
N ALA A 70 -8.56 3.57 0.69
CA ALA A 70 -8.62 3.42 2.15
C ALA A 70 -7.28 3.78 2.81
N VAL A 71 -6.14 3.38 2.23
CA VAL A 71 -4.81 3.80 2.70
C VAL A 71 -4.63 5.31 2.57
N LEU A 72 -5.02 5.92 1.45
CA LEU A 72 -4.94 7.38 1.24
C LEU A 72 -5.67 8.15 2.33
N VAL A 73 -6.92 7.79 2.61
CA VAL A 73 -7.72 8.48 3.64
C VAL A 73 -7.43 8.01 5.06
N GLY A 74 -6.66 6.93 5.22
CA GLY A 74 -6.31 6.37 6.53
C GLY A 74 -7.48 5.68 7.21
N ALA A 75 -8.22 4.87 6.45
CA ALA A 75 -9.37 4.11 6.93
C ALA A 75 -9.04 2.62 7.02
N TRP A 76 -9.34 1.99 8.16
CA TRP A 76 -9.20 0.55 8.42
C TRP A 76 -7.82 0.00 8.00
N ILE A 77 -6.77 0.78 8.27
CA ILE A 77 -5.40 0.50 7.81
C ILE A 77 -4.96 -0.96 8.04
N PRO A 78 -5.09 -1.55 9.24
CA PRO A 78 -4.66 -2.94 9.44
C PRO A 78 -5.43 -3.94 8.55
N LEU A 79 -6.73 -3.71 8.37
CA LEU A 79 -7.59 -4.61 7.60
C LEU A 79 -7.26 -4.57 6.10
N VAL A 80 -7.15 -3.38 5.51
CA VAL A 80 -6.88 -3.23 4.07
C VAL A 80 -5.44 -3.57 3.71
N SER A 81 -4.51 -3.44 4.65
CA SER A 81 -3.09 -3.79 4.42
C SER A 81 -2.88 -5.30 4.21
N LEU A 82 -3.74 -6.16 4.76
CA LEU A 82 -3.63 -7.61 4.59
C LEU A 82 -3.77 -8.05 3.12
N PRO A 83 -4.88 -7.76 2.43
CA PRO A 83 -5.03 -8.13 1.02
C PRO A 83 -4.03 -7.41 0.12
N LEU A 84 -3.70 -6.14 0.40
CA LEU A 84 -2.70 -5.40 -0.38
C LEU A 84 -1.30 -6.03 -0.23
N SER A 85 -0.91 -6.45 0.97
CA SER A 85 0.35 -7.17 1.20
C SER A 85 0.37 -8.53 0.51
N ALA A 86 -0.76 -9.26 0.51
CA ALA A 86 -0.88 -10.53 -0.21
C ALA A 86 -0.67 -10.34 -1.72
N ILE A 87 -1.27 -9.29 -2.32
CA ILE A 87 -1.09 -8.96 -3.74
C ILE A 87 0.38 -8.66 -4.04
N LEU A 88 1.06 -7.85 -3.21
CA LEU A 88 2.48 -7.54 -3.38
C LEU A 88 3.36 -8.78 -3.28
N LEU A 89 3.12 -9.67 -2.29
CA LEU A 89 3.89 -10.90 -2.13
C LEU A 89 3.71 -11.83 -3.33
N VAL A 90 2.47 -12.00 -3.82
CA VAL A 90 2.21 -12.78 -5.02
C VAL A 90 2.93 -12.17 -6.23
N ALA A 91 2.82 -10.86 -6.45
CA ALA A 91 3.51 -10.17 -7.54
C ALA A 91 5.03 -10.30 -7.43
N ALA A 92 5.59 -10.08 -6.24
CA ALA A 92 7.03 -10.21 -6.00
C ALA A 92 7.54 -11.61 -6.36
N ILE A 93 6.84 -12.66 -5.94
CA ILE A 93 7.26 -14.05 -6.14
C ILE A 93 7.02 -14.52 -7.59
N THR A 94 5.84 -14.24 -8.15
CA THR A 94 5.44 -14.81 -9.43
C THR A 94 5.84 -13.99 -10.64
N VAL A 95 5.97 -12.68 -10.49
CA VAL A 95 6.25 -11.75 -11.60
C VAL A 95 7.65 -11.18 -11.52
N HIS A 96 8.05 -10.62 -10.35
CA HIS A 96 9.26 -9.80 -10.25
C HIS A 96 10.52 -10.57 -9.85
N LEU A 97 10.40 -11.69 -9.10
CA LEU A 97 11.53 -12.48 -8.63
C LEU A 97 12.48 -12.94 -9.75
N PRO A 98 11.99 -13.41 -10.93
CA PRO A 98 12.86 -13.80 -12.04
C PRO A 98 13.73 -12.66 -12.57
N TYR A 99 13.33 -11.43 -12.33
CA TYR A 99 14.09 -10.24 -12.76
C TYR A 99 15.06 -9.73 -11.67
N GLY A 100 15.15 -10.39 -10.51
CA GLY A 100 16.06 -10.04 -9.41
C GLY A 100 15.63 -8.78 -8.65
N PHE A 101 16.52 -8.23 -7.81
CA PHE A 101 16.18 -7.19 -6.85
C PHE A 101 15.83 -5.85 -7.50
N SER A 102 16.70 -5.27 -8.30
CA SER A 102 16.58 -3.88 -8.76
C SER A 102 15.34 -3.64 -9.63
N SER A 103 14.56 -2.62 -9.30
CA SER A 103 13.40 -2.18 -10.09
C SER A 103 13.79 -1.26 -11.25
N ILE A 104 15.00 -0.68 -11.24
CA ILE A 104 15.50 0.21 -12.30
C ILE A 104 16.69 -0.48 -12.98
N LYS A 105 16.49 -0.95 -14.23
CA LYS A 105 17.51 -1.67 -15.00
C LYS A 105 17.67 -1.06 -16.37
N LEU A 106 18.67 -0.20 -16.52
CA LEU A 106 19.04 0.31 -17.84
C LEU A 106 19.54 -0.84 -18.70
N ARG A 107 18.88 -1.11 -19.83
CA ARG A 107 19.30 -2.12 -20.82
C ARG A 107 20.16 -1.51 -21.90
N GLN A 108 19.70 -0.43 -22.49
CA GLN A 108 20.45 0.26 -23.56
C GLN A 108 20.02 1.72 -23.66
N VAL A 109 20.89 2.53 -24.26
CA VAL A 109 20.57 3.90 -24.63
C VAL A 109 20.46 3.95 -26.16
N THR A 110 19.31 4.39 -26.65
CA THR A 110 19.01 4.55 -28.09
C THR A 110 18.86 6.02 -28.44
N ALA A 111 18.76 6.33 -29.72
CA ALA A 111 18.46 7.69 -30.19
C ALA A 111 17.11 8.22 -29.64
N ALA A 112 16.18 7.32 -29.29
CA ALA A 112 14.90 7.67 -28.68
C ALA A 112 14.97 7.80 -27.13
N GLY A 113 16.15 7.58 -26.53
CA GLY A 113 16.38 7.66 -25.09
C GLY A 113 16.73 6.32 -24.42
N PRO A 114 16.86 6.31 -23.09
CA PRO A 114 17.19 5.13 -22.31
C PRO A 114 16.02 4.14 -22.29
N GLN A 115 16.33 2.86 -22.49
CA GLN A 115 15.38 1.76 -22.41
C GLN A 115 15.67 0.92 -21.17
N PHE A 116 14.61 0.66 -20.37
CA PHE A 116 14.68 -0.09 -19.13
C PHE A 116 14.11 -1.50 -19.31
N GLY A 117 14.65 -2.42 -18.54
CA GLY A 117 14.16 -3.79 -18.45
C GLY A 117 12.94 -3.92 -17.52
N PRO A 118 12.38 -5.14 -17.41
CA PRO A 118 11.31 -5.40 -16.45
C PRO A 118 11.76 -5.11 -15.02
N PRO A 119 10.89 -4.54 -14.17
CA PRO A 119 11.22 -4.24 -12.77
C PRO A 119 11.46 -5.52 -11.96
N GLY A 120 12.40 -5.45 -11.02
CA GLY A 120 12.57 -6.47 -9.99
C GLY A 120 11.68 -6.20 -8.76
N TYR A 121 11.86 -7.02 -7.73
CA TYR A 121 10.99 -7.02 -6.53
C TYR A 121 11.30 -5.93 -5.48
N GLU A 122 12.26 -5.03 -5.73
CA GLU A 122 12.63 -3.92 -4.84
C GLU A 122 11.42 -3.05 -4.46
N THR A 123 10.60 -2.68 -5.46
CA THR A 123 9.44 -1.83 -5.25
C THR A 123 8.38 -2.54 -4.39
N ASP A 124 8.16 -3.84 -4.58
CA ASP A 124 7.23 -4.62 -3.75
C ASP A 124 7.66 -4.61 -2.28
N LEU A 125 8.97 -4.79 -2.02
CA LEU A 125 9.50 -4.73 -0.65
C LEU A 125 9.36 -3.34 -0.03
N LEU A 126 9.59 -2.28 -0.79
CA LEU A 126 9.41 -0.91 -0.32
C LEU A 126 7.94 -0.64 0.06
N TYR A 127 6.99 -1.10 -0.76
CA TYR A 127 5.57 -0.99 -0.46
C TYR A 127 5.18 -1.81 0.78
N LEU A 128 5.68 -3.04 0.92
CA LEU A 128 5.45 -3.87 2.10
C LEU A 128 6.00 -3.22 3.38
N ALA A 129 7.23 -2.69 3.32
CA ALA A 129 7.84 -1.99 4.45
C ALA A 129 7.06 -0.72 4.83
N ALA A 130 6.57 0.02 3.83
CA ALA A 130 5.75 1.21 4.06
C ALA A 130 4.38 0.85 4.67
N LEU A 131 3.68 -0.18 4.17
CA LEU A 131 2.44 -0.69 4.76
C LEU A 131 2.66 -1.15 6.22
N ALA A 132 3.71 -1.93 6.47
CA ALA A 132 4.08 -2.35 7.83
C ALA A 132 4.33 -1.14 8.75
N THR A 133 5.03 -0.13 8.26
CA THR A 133 5.29 1.10 9.02
C THR A 133 4.00 1.84 9.37
N ILE A 134 3.05 1.93 8.44
CA ILE A 134 1.76 2.59 8.67
C ILE A 134 0.91 1.77 9.67
N VAL A 135 0.92 0.44 9.56
CA VAL A 135 0.18 -0.45 10.48
C VAL A 135 0.74 -0.34 11.90
N LEU A 136 2.06 -0.42 12.05
CA LEU A 136 2.73 -0.40 13.37
C LEU A 136 2.76 1.00 13.99
N GLY A 137 2.94 2.04 13.17
CA GLY A 137 3.02 3.43 13.61
C GLY A 137 1.67 4.12 13.76
N GLY A 138 0.61 3.49 13.27
CA GLY A 138 -0.75 4.04 13.21
C GLY A 138 -0.98 4.91 11.97
N SER A 139 -2.26 5.18 11.69
CA SER A 139 -2.74 5.90 10.50
C SER A 139 -2.32 7.40 10.47
N GLY A 140 -1.84 7.94 11.58
CA GLY A 140 -1.37 9.33 11.68
C GLY A 140 -2.48 10.39 11.63
N PRO A 141 -2.13 11.69 11.68
CA PRO A 141 -3.10 12.78 11.65
C PRO A 141 -3.88 12.79 10.32
N TRP A 142 -5.06 13.41 10.35
CA TRP A 142 -5.96 13.49 9.20
C TRP A 142 -6.31 12.11 8.61
N SER A 143 -6.45 11.11 9.49
CA SER A 143 -6.95 9.80 9.12
C SER A 143 -8.40 9.64 9.53
N PHE A 144 -9.15 8.88 8.72
CA PHE A 144 -10.52 8.49 9.04
C PHE A 144 -10.58 7.72 10.36
N ASP A 145 -9.62 6.83 10.62
CA ASP A 145 -9.55 6.03 11.84
C ASP A 145 -9.44 6.92 13.09
N GLN A 146 -8.66 8.01 13.02
CA GLN A 146 -8.57 8.97 14.14
C GLN A 146 -9.84 9.80 14.32
N TRP A 147 -10.45 10.22 13.22
CA TRP A 147 -11.70 10.95 13.28
C TRP A 147 -12.80 10.08 13.90
N TRP A 148 -12.94 8.84 13.41
CA TRP A 148 -13.90 7.87 13.95
C TRP A 148 -13.69 7.56 15.43
N ALA A 149 -12.44 7.34 15.85
CA ALA A 149 -12.09 7.06 17.25
C ALA A 149 -12.44 8.23 18.20
N ARG A 150 -12.36 9.47 17.73
CA ARG A 150 -12.78 10.66 18.50
C ARG A 150 -14.29 10.74 18.65
N ASP A 151 -15.03 10.50 17.58
CA ASP A 151 -16.51 10.54 17.58
C ASP A 151 -17.11 9.38 18.40
N ALA A 152 -16.52 8.20 18.32
CA ALA A 152 -16.95 7.02 19.07
C ALA A 152 -16.64 7.10 20.59
N GLY A 153 -16.00 8.18 21.06
CA GLY A 153 -15.71 8.39 22.48
C GLY A 153 -14.70 7.40 23.09
N ILE A 154 -14.01 6.61 22.27
CA ILE A 154 -13.09 5.55 22.71
C ILE A 154 -11.90 6.13 23.51
N PHE A 155 -11.55 7.40 23.30
CA PHE A 155 -10.52 8.11 24.06
C PHE A 155 -11.07 8.95 25.23
N ARG A 156 -12.36 8.93 25.53
CA ARG A 156 -12.95 9.70 26.64
C ARG A 156 -12.96 8.98 27.97
N SER A 157 -12.67 7.70 28.02
CA SER A 157 -12.61 6.92 29.28
C SER A 157 -11.18 6.74 29.79
N GLY A 158 -10.43 7.82 29.88
CA GLY A 158 -9.35 7.95 30.85
C GLY A 158 -10.00 8.20 32.21
N VAL A 159 -10.40 7.13 32.88
CA VAL A 159 -10.82 7.18 34.30
C VAL A 159 -9.68 7.80 35.09
N GLY A 160 -9.91 8.99 35.61
CA GLY A 160 -9.07 9.61 36.64
C GLY A 160 -9.00 8.68 37.83
N ILE A 161 -7.86 7.98 37.97
CA ILE A 161 -7.45 7.44 39.27
C ILE A 161 -6.80 8.59 40.01
N SER A 162 -7.65 9.42 40.60
CA SER A 162 -7.26 10.40 41.61
C SER A 162 -8.40 10.60 42.57
N ASP A 163 -8.83 9.54 43.28
CA ASP A 163 -9.63 9.60 44.49
C ASP A 163 -9.69 8.16 45.08
N LEU A 164 -8.59 7.75 45.67
CA LEU A 164 -8.54 6.77 46.82
C LEU A 164 -7.29 7.06 47.63
#